data_720e7f61e24185c45c1cc0fbd038a41e
#
_entry.id   720e7f61e24185c45c1cc0fbd038a41e
#
_cell.length_a   1.000
_cell.length_b   1.000
_cell.length_c   1.000
_cell.angle_alpha   90.00
_cell.angle_beta   90.00
_cell.angle_gamma   90.00
#
_symmetry.space_group_name_H-M   'P 1'
#
loop_
_entity.id
_entity.type
_entity.pdbx_description
1 polymer ?
#
loop_
_entity_poly.entity_id
_entity_poly.type
_entity_poly.pdbx_seq_one_letter_code
_entity_poly.pdbx_strand_id
1 'polypeptide(L)'
;MIFAKSMEVRDNFKTWCLHAAEGETVQIARPGNNYVYLISQETYEKLTAERRMASYVSYLYGKDKITNLKRLSEIEKLPDNWNNNGADKISENIIKTVRKLLMSLEFQPEVFPTACDAVQLEWENKNDEYLEMEILEDSINVFRIDSDGGEEQSTIAIDDAIVKKIVRDFYDRAV
;
A
#
# COMPACT_ATOMS: atom_id res chain seq x y z
N MET A 1 18.72 9.51 -18.96
CA MET A 1 19.75 8.64 -18.33
C MET A 1 20.71 8.19 -19.42
N ILE A 2 22.01 8.37 -19.21
CA ILE A 2 23.09 8.02 -20.16
C ILE A 2 23.87 6.83 -19.59
N PHE A 3 24.24 5.88 -20.45
CA PHE A 3 25.05 4.73 -20.05
C PHE A 3 26.50 4.93 -20.48
N ALA A 4 27.43 4.67 -19.57
CA ALA A 4 28.86 4.79 -19.83
C ALA A 4 29.64 3.61 -19.24
N LYS A 5 30.77 3.26 -19.90
CA LYS A 5 31.72 2.31 -19.33
C LYS A 5 32.69 3.02 -18.41
N SER A 6 33.19 2.35 -17.39
CA SER A 6 34.13 2.97 -16.43
C SER A 6 35.41 3.54 -17.06
N MET A 7 35.89 2.93 -18.14
CA MET A 7 37.05 3.49 -18.90
C MET A 7 36.71 4.79 -19.61
N GLU A 8 35.55 4.87 -20.25
CA GLU A 8 35.09 6.09 -20.94
C GLU A 8 34.90 7.25 -19.95
N VAL A 9 34.40 6.96 -18.76
CA VAL A 9 34.24 7.96 -17.68
C VAL A 9 35.61 8.44 -17.21
N ARG A 10 36.57 7.53 -16.99
CA ARG A 10 37.91 7.88 -16.57
C ARG A 10 38.60 8.81 -17.58
N ASP A 11 38.48 8.48 -18.87
CA ASP A 11 39.19 9.18 -19.92
C ASP A 11 38.57 10.54 -20.27
N ASN A 12 37.26 10.73 -19.95
CA ASN A 12 36.48 11.94 -20.24
C ASN A 12 35.69 12.46 -19.03
N PHE A 13 36.20 12.34 -17.82
CA PHE A 13 35.50 12.62 -16.57
C PHE A 13 34.81 14.00 -16.55
N LYS A 14 35.47 15.03 -17.06
CA LYS A 14 34.92 16.39 -17.13
C LYS A 14 33.61 16.43 -17.93
N THR A 15 33.53 15.73 -19.06
CA THR A 15 32.33 15.68 -19.90
C THR A 15 31.17 15.01 -19.15
N TRP A 16 31.44 13.92 -18.46
CA TRP A 16 30.41 13.23 -17.68
C TRP A 16 29.91 14.04 -16.48
N CYS A 17 30.77 14.83 -15.86
CA CYS A 17 30.37 15.78 -14.83
C CYS A 17 29.48 16.89 -15.39
N LEU A 18 29.70 17.37 -16.61
CA LEU A 18 28.84 18.36 -17.25
C LEU A 18 27.43 17.78 -17.52
N HIS A 19 27.35 16.57 -18.06
CA HIS A 19 26.05 15.89 -18.23
C HIS A 19 25.28 15.76 -16.91
N ALA A 20 25.97 15.37 -15.84
CA ALA A 20 25.32 15.29 -14.52
C ALA A 20 24.88 16.67 -14.01
N ALA A 21 25.65 17.71 -14.20
CA ALA A 21 25.32 19.08 -13.81
C ALA A 21 24.11 19.64 -14.59
N GLU A 22 23.94 19.21 -15.84
CA GLU A 22 22.77 19.53 -16.68
C GLU A 22 21.53 18.71 -16.34
N GLY A 23 21.56 17.93 -15.26
CA GLY A 23 20.42 17.15 -14.74
C GLY A 23 20.29 15.73 -15.32
N GLU A 24 21.24 15.29 -16.14
CA GLU A 24 21.24 13.92 -16.65
C GLU A 24 21.83 12.95 -15.61
N THR A 25 21.20 11.78 -15.47
CA THR A 25 21.75 10.68 -14.67
C THR A 25 22.71 9.86 -15.53
N VAL A 26 23.98 9.78 -15.16
CA VAL A 26 24.98 8.95 -15.84
C VAL A 26 25.12 7.62 -15.07
N GLN A 27 24.74 6.51 -15.69
CA GLN A 27 24.93 5.17 -15.14
C GLN A 27 26.25 4.57 -15.64
N ILE A 28 27.15 4.26 -14.73
CA ILE A 28 28.49 3.76 -15.00
C ILE A 28 28.55 2.26 -14.70
N ALA A 29 28.76 1.45 -15.72
CA ALA A 29 28.91 0.01 -15.57
C ALA A 29 30.27 -0.35 -14.94
N ARG A 30 30.25 -1.27 -13.97
CA ARG A 30 31.43 -1.84 -13.31
C ARG A 30 31.41 -3.38 -13.42
N PRO A 31 32.57 -4.05 -13.26
CA PRO A 31 32.62 -5.52 -13.22
C PRO A 31 31.66 -6.11 -12.16
N GLY A 32 31.09 -7.28 -12.47
CA GLY A 32 30.19 -7.99 -11.55
C GLY A 32 28.76 -7.48 -11.52
N ASN A 33 28.25 -6.92 -12.63
CA ASN A 33 26.88 -6.34 -12.72
C ASN A 33 26.60 -5.23 -11.69
N ASN A 34 27.63 -4.53 -11.24
CA ASN A 34 27.50 -3.39 -10.36
C ASN A 34 27.44 -2.09 -11.17
N TYR A 35 26.68 -1.13 -10.66
CA TYR A 35 26.55 0.18 -11.26
C TYR A 35 26.86 1.27 -10.24
N VAL A 36 27.44 2.38 -10.73
CA VAL A 36 27.61 3.63 -9.98
C VAL A 36 26.90 4.72 -10.77
N TYR A 37 26.32 5.67 -10.06
CA TYR A 37 25.62 6.78 -10.69
C TYR A 37 26.33 8.10 -10.40
N LEU A 38 26.50 8.92 -11.44
CA LEU A 38 26.90 10.30 -11.31
C LEU A 38 25.65 11.16 -11.54
N ILE A 39 25.32 11.97 -10.56
CA ILE A 39 24.13 12.84 -10.55
C ILE A 39 24.51 14.22 -10.03
N SER A 40 23.72 15.24 -10.35
CA SER A 40 23.89 16.58 -9.79
C SER A 40 23.57 16.62 -8.30
N GLN A 41 24.07 17.65 -7.61
CA GLN A 41 23.71 17.91 -6.22
C GLN A 41 22.19 18.07 -6.05
N GLU A 42 21.54 18.80 -6.94
CA GLU A 42 20.09 19.00 -6.94
C GLU A 42 19.32 17.67 -7.02
N THR A 43 19.72 16.79 -7.94
CA THR A 43 19.12 15.45 -8.05
C THR A 43 19.33 14.63 -6.78
N TYR A 44 20.52 14.67 -6.19
CA TYR A 44 20.81 13.99 -4.92
C TYR A 44 19.96 14.53 -3.76
N GLU A 45 19.84 15.85 -3.64
CA GLU A 45 19.03 16.49 -2.60
C GLU A 45 17.55 16.12 -2.74
N LYS A 46 17.01 16.12 -3.97
CA LYS A 46 15.64 15.70 -4.25
C LYS A 46 15.40 14.24 -3.85
N LEU A 47 16.23 13.31 -4.27
CA LEU A 47 16.12 11.90 -3.95
C LEU A 47 16.21 11.64 -2.42
N THR A 48 17.11 12.37 -1.73
CA THR A 48 17.26 12.23 -0.27
C THR A 48 16.10 12.85 0.49
N ALA A 49 15.53 13.97 0.01
CA ALA A 49 14.34 14.58 0.59
C ALA A 49 13.11 13.67 0.46
N GLU A 50 12.88 13.09 -0.73
CA GLU A 50 11.81 12.13 -0.97
C GLU A 50 11.93 10.90 -0.06
N ARG A 51 13.14 10.34 0.08
CA ARG A 51 13.40 9.20 0.98
C ARG A 51 13.16 9.53 2.45
N ARG A 52 13.59 10.72 2.91
CA ARG A 52 13.34 11.19 4.29
C ARG A 52 11.85 11.39 4.54
N MET A 53 11.13 11.98 3.59
CA MET A 53 9.69 12.16 3.68
C MET A 53 8.96 10.82 3.74
N ALA A 54 9.28 9.87 2.86
CA ALA A 54 8.70 8.52 2.89
C ALA A 54 8.97 7.79 4.20
N SER A 55 10.18 7.91 4.76
CA SER A 55 10.53 7.34 6.06
C SER A 55 9.77 7.99 7.20
N TYR A 56 9.59 9.32 7.17
CA TYR A 56 8.84 10.06 8.17
C TYR A 56 7.34 9.72 8.14
N VAL A 57 6.75 9.63 6.94
CA VAL A 57 5.36 9.21 6.75
C VAL A 57 5.16 7.78 7.26
N SER A 58 6.10 6.87 6.96
CA SER A 58 6.06 5.49 7.46
C SER A 58 6.15 5.41 8.99
N TYR A 59 6.95 6.27 9.61
CA TYR A 59 7.04 6.38 11.06
C TYR A 59 5.74 6.88 11.69
N LEU A 60 5.09 7.91 11.08
CA LEU A 60 3.86 8.49 11.62
C LEU A 60 2.63 7.57 11.47
N TYR A 61 2.52 6.87 10.36
CA TYR A 61 1.29 6.12 10.02
C TYR A 61 1.45 4.61 10.13
N GLY A 62 2.66 4.09 10.32
CA GLY A 62 2.96 2.67 10.27
C GLY A 62 3.06 2.12 8.82
N LYS A 63 3.88 1.10 8.65
CA LYS A 63 4.14 0.51 7.33
C LYS A 63 2.89 -0.13 6.70
N ASP A 64 2.13 -0.86 7.51
CA ASP A 64 0.98 -1.62 7.03
C ASP A 64 -0.15 -0.70 6.58
N LYS A 65 -0.41 0.39 7.32
CA LYS A 65 -1.37 1.42 6.92
C LYS A 65 -1.04 2.05 5.57
N ILE A 66 0.24 2.37 5.33
CA ILE A 66 0.68 2.92 4.04
C ILE A 66 0.51 1.90 2.92
N THR A 67 0.83 0.64 3.17
CA THR A 67 0.65 -0.46 2.22
C THR A 67 -0.81 -0.60 1.83
N ASN A 68 -1.71 -0.58 2.81
CA ASN A 68 -3.16 -0.68 2.57
C ASN A 68 -3.74 0.52 1.83
N LEU A 69 -3.29 1.74 2.14
CA LEU A 69 -3.72 2.93 1.39
C LEU A 69 -3.24 2.91 -0.06
N LYS A 70 -2.05 2.38 -0.35
CA LYS A 70 -1.58 2.15 -1.73
C LYS A 70 -2.44 1.09 -2.42
N ARG A 71 -2.68 -0.04 -1.75
CA ARG A 71 -3.54 -1.11 -2.27
C ARG A 71 -4.94 -0.58 -2.59
N LEU A 72 -5.54 0.19 -1.70
CA LEU A 72 -6.84 0.82 -1.94
C LEU A 72 -6.81 1.77 -3.15
N SER A 73 -5.71 2.50 -3.36
CA SER A 73 -5.55 3.37 -4.54
C SER A 73 -5.37 2.59 -5.86
N GLU A 74 -4.94 1.34 -5.80
CA GLU A 74 -4.92 0.41 -6.95
C GLU A 74 -6.33 -0.11 -7.23
N ILE A 75 -7.08 -0.49 -6.19
CA ILE A 75 -8.47 -0.93 -6.28
C ILE A 75 -9.37 0.18 -6.87
N GLU A 76 -9.20 1.44 -6.46
CA GLU A 76 -9.92 2.61 -6.97
C GLU A 76 -9.80 2.77 -8.50
N LYS A 77 -8.72 2.27 -9.10
CA LYS A 77 -8.44 2.36 -10.55
C LYS A 77 -8.96 1.18 -11.36
N LEU A 78 -9.48 0.15 -10.71
CA LEU A 78 -10.01 -1.01 -11.40
C LEU A 78 -11.21 -0.60 -12.27
N PRO A 79 -11.24 -0.98 -13.57
CA PRO A 79 -12.39 -0.71 -14.45
C PRO A 79 -13.51 -1.73 -14.22
N ASP A 80 -14.67 -1.49 -14.81
CA ASP A 80 -15.67 -2.54 -14.93
C ASP A 80 -15.08 -3.78 -15.59
N ASN A 81 -15.53 -4.95 -15.16
CA ASN A 81 -15.05 -6.25 -15.61
C ASN A 81 -13.55 -6.49 -15.38
N TRP A 82 -12.97 -5.89 -14.34
CA TRP A 82 -11.55 -5.99 -14.00
C TRP A 82 -11.04 -7.42 -13.78
N ASN A 83 -11.94 -8.35 -13.42
CA ASN A 83 -11.64 -9.77 -13.21
C ASN A 83 -11.91 -10.64 -14.48
N ASN A 84 -12.31 -10.03 -15.60
CA ASN A 84 -12.77 -10.70 -16.83
C ASN A 84 -13.97 -11.65 -16.64
N ASN A 85 -14.75 -11.46 -15.57
CA ASN A 85 -15.91 -12.25 -15.20
C ASN A 85 -17.11 -11.40 -14.72
N GLY A 86 -17.21 -10.16 -15.21
CA GLY A 86 -18.33 -9.27 -14.96
C GLY A 86 -18.29 -8.53 -13.61
N ALA A 87 -17.11 -8.38 -12.98
CA ALA A 87 -17.01 -7.62 -11.75
C ALA A 87 -17.30 -6.14 -11.97
N ASP A 88 -18.07 -5.55 -11.05
CA ASP A 88 -18.37 -4.13 -11.04
C ASP A 88 -17.14 -3.30 -10.61
N LYS A 89 -17.04 -2.09 -11.12
CA LYS A 89 -16.11 -1.08 -10.63
C LYS A 89 -16.53 -0.67 -9.21
N ILE A 90 -15.57 -0.58 -8.29
CA ILE A 90 -15.84 -0.16 -6.91
C ILE A 90 -16.23 1.31 -6.88
N SER A 91 -17.34 1.63 -6.20
CA SER A 91 -17.88 2.98 -6.10
C SER A 91 -16.95 3.91 -5.29
N GLU A 92 -16.96 5.21 -5.63
CA GLU A 92 -16.15 6.21 -4.92
C GLU A 92 -16.53 6.33 -3.43
N ASN A 93 -17.80 6.09 -3.09
CA ASN A 93 -18.26 6.18 -1.70
C ASN A 93 -17.68 5.05 -0.87
N ILE A 94 -17.65 3.82 -1.39
CA ILE A 94 -17.02 2.67 -0.74
C ILE A 94 -15.53 2.94 -0.56
N ILE A 95 -14.83 3.42 -1.58
CA ILE A 95 -13.41 3.78 -1.49
C ILE A 95 -13.15 4.83 -0.40
N LYS A 96 -13.99 5.88 -0.31
CA LYS A 96 -13.89 6.91 0.74
C LYS A 96 -14.11 6.33 2.14
N THR A 97 -15.11 5.47 2.29
CA THR A 97 -15.44 4.79 3.54
C THR A 97 -14.27 3.91 3.99
N VAL A 98 -13.77 3.05 3.12
CA VAL A 98 -12.62 2.17 3.41
C VAL A 98 -11.37 2.98 3.76
N ARG A 99 -11.09 4.05 3.02
CA ARG A 99 -9.96 4.95 3.31
C ARG A 99 -10.04 5.54 4.72
N LYS A 100 -11.23 5.98 5.14
CA LYS A 100 -11.47 6.51 6.49
C LYS A 100 -11.27 5.44 7.55
N LEU A 101 -11.78 4.22 7.34
CA LEU A 101 -11.59 3.09 8.24
C LEU A 101 -10.11 2.74 8.38
N LEU A 102 -9.37 2.54 7.28
CA LEU A 102 -7.94 2.23 7.30
C LEU A 102 -7.12 3.29 8.05
N MET A 103 -7.44 4.57 7.87
CA MET A 103 -6.77 5.65 8.60
C MET A 103 -7.02 5.58 10.11
N SER A 104 -8.17 5.10 10.54
CA SER A 104 -8.63 5.09 11.91
C SER A 104 -8.30 3.81 12.69
N LEU A 105 -8.07 2.69 12.00
CA LEU A 105 -7.80 1.38 12.60
C LEU A 105 -6.37 1.29 13.15
N GLU A 106 -6.23 0.67 14.31
CA GLU A 106 -4.97 0.31 14.94
C GLU A 106 -4.40 -0.95 14.32
N PHE A 107 -5.19 -2.01 14.23
CA PHE A 107 -4.84 -3.27 13.57
C PHE A 107 -5.27 -3.20 12.11
N GLN A 108 -4.30 -3.26 11.23
CA GLN A 108 -4.53 -3.11 9.79
C GLN A 108 -4.93 -4.45 9.17
N PRO A 109 -5.98 -4.47 8.30
CA PRO A 109 -6.44 -5.67 7.59
C PRO A 109 -5.58 -5.99 6.37
N GLU A 110 -5.80 -7.16 5.76
CA GLU A 110 -5.61 -7.33 4.33
C GLU A 110 -6.80 -6.72 3.57
N VAL A 111 -6.56 -6.19 2.35
CA VAL A 111 -7.57 -5.42 1.61
C VAL A 111 -7.76 -6.01 0.22
N PHE A 112 -8.99 -6.39 -0.12
CA PHE A 112 -9.33 -7.00 -1.39
C PHE A 112 -10.54 -6.35 -2.05
N PRO A 113 -10.58 -6.23 -3.39
CA PRO A 113 -11.81 -5.87 -4.11
C PRO A 113 -12.71 -7.11 -4.23
N THR A 114 -14.02 -6.95 -4.12
CA THR A 114 -14.98 -7.99 -4.46
C THR A 114 -15.58 -7.77 -5.85
N ALA A 115 -16.21 -8.80 -6.40
CA ALA A 115 -16.82 -8.71 -7.72
C ALA A 115 -18.16 -7.95 -7.72
N CYS A 116 -18.71 -7.63 -6.55
CA CYS A 116 -20.06 -7.10 -6.35
C CYS A 116 -20.03 -5.66 -5.78
N ASP A 117 -19.22 -4.78 -6.33
CA ASP A 117 -19.06 -3.38 -5.85
C ASP A 117 -18.91 -3.32 -4.33
N ALA A 118 -17.87 -3.99 -3.79
CA ALA A 118 -17.54 -3.91 -2.37
C ALA A 118 -16.02 -4.07 -2.16
N VAL A 119 -15.54 -3.72 -0.97
CA VAL A 119 -14.17 -3.96 -0.53
C VAL A 119 -14.20 -4.83 0.71
N GLN A 120 -13.44 -5.91 0.68
CA GLN A 120 -13.27 -6.86 1.77
C GLN A 120 -12.03 -6.51 2.58
N LEU A 121 -12.20 -6.51 3.90
CA LEU A 121 -11.15 -6.30 4.89
C LEU A 121 -11.04 -7.56 5.74
N GLU A 122 -9.85 -8.15 5.84
CA GLU A 122 -9.62 -9.44 6.50
C GLU A 122 -8.59 -9.32 7.61
N TRP A 123 -8.80 -10.02 8.71
CA TRP A 123 -7.88 -10.15 9.82
C TRP A 123 -7.79 -11.60 10.28
N GLU A 124 -6.60 -12.01 10.61
CA GLU A 124 -6.32 -13.25 11.32
C GLU A 124 -5.61 -12.93 12.63
N ASN A 125 -5.82 -13.74 13.65
CA ASN A 125 -5.11 -13.61 14.91
C ASN A 125 -4.30 -14.87 15.26
N LYS A 126 -3.53 -14.82 16.33
CA LYS A 126 -2.63 -15.92 16.76
C LYS A 126 -3.35 -17.19 17.22
N ASN A 127 -4.68 -17.17 17.39
CA ASN A 127 -5.50 -18.31 17.76
C ASN A 127 -6.19 -18.97 16.55
N ASP A 128 -5.72 -18.66 15.33
CA ASP A 128 -6.32 -19.11 14.06
C ASP A 128 -7.79 -18.70 13.90
N GLU A 129 -8.23 -17.64 14.61
CA GLU A 129 -9.53 -17.01 14.38
C GLU A 129 -9.46 -16.08 13.17
N TYR A 130 -10.58 -15.99 12.45
CA TYR A 130 -10.73 -15.17 11.26
C TYR A 130 -11.84 -14.14 11.42
N LEU A 131 -11.62 -12.93 10.97
CA LEU A 131 -12.60 -11.85 10.91
C LEU A 131 -12.56 -11.22 9.52
N GLU A 132 -13.73 -11.11 8.89
CA GLU A 132 -13.93 -10.46 7.60
C GLU A 132 -14.99 -9.37 7.72
N MET A 133 -14.78 -8.26 7.05
CA MET A 133 -15.75 -7.19 6.86
C MET A 133 -15.85 -6.85 5.39
N GLU A 134 -16.99 -7.06 4.77
CA GLU A 134 -17.31 -6.60 3.44
C GLU A 134 -18.00 -5.24 3.51
N ILE A 135 -17.34 -4.21 2.98
CA ILE A 135 -17.81 -2.82 3.01
C ILE A 135 -18.67 -2.56 1.78
N LEU A 136 -19.95 -2.39 1.98
CA LEU A 136 -20.96 -2.05 0.98
C LEU A 136 -21.26 -0.55 1.01
N GLU A 137 -22.15 -0.08 0.12
CA GLU A 137 -22.52 1.34 0.02
C GLU A 137 -23.17 1.86 1.34
N ASP A 138 -24.08 1.09 1.95
CA ASP A 138 -24.88 1.52 3.09
C ASP A 138 -24.67 0.70 4.36
N SER A 139 -23.88 -0.37 4.32
CA SER A 139 -23.72 -1.31 5.42
C SER A 139 -22.37 -2.02 5.37
N ILE A 140 -22.08 -2.77 6.42
CA ILE A 140 -20.92 -3.66 6.52
C ILE A 140 -21.44 -5.04 6.89
N ASN A 141 -21.16 -6.04 6.06
CA ASN A 141 -21.32 -7.43 6.42
C ASN A 141 -20.10 -7.88 7.23
N VAL A 142 -20.32 -8.51 8.36
CA VAL A 142 -19.26 -9.03 9.23
C VAL A 142 -19.37 -10.52 9.27
N PHE A 143 -18.30 -11.23 8.97
CA PHE A 143 -18.17 -12.66 9.09
C PHE A 143 -17.01 -12.99 10.02
N ARG A 144 -17.18 -13.98 10.88
CA ARG A 144 -16.20 -14.41 11.84
C ARG A 144 -16.16 -15.92 11.96
N ILE A 145 -14.95 -16.46 12.11
CA ILE A 145 -14.70 -17.85 12.49
C ILE A 145 -13.92 -17.82 13.80
N ASP A 146 -14.40 -18.53 14.82
CA ASP A 146 -13.70 -18.68 16.09
C ASP A 146 -12.68 -19.84 16.06
N SER A 147 -11.90 -19.98 17.12
CA SER A 147 -10.87 -21.02 17.24
C SER A 147 -11.41 -22.45 17.22
N ASP A 148 -12.71 -22.65 17.50
CA ASP A 148 -13.38 -23.95 17.47
C ASP A 148 -14.06 -24.22 16.12
N GLY A 149 -13.93 -23.29 15.16
CA GLY A 149 -14.56 -23.34 13.83
C GLY A 149 -16.03 -22.94 13.83
N GLY A 150 -16.51 -22.29 14.89
CA GLY A 150 -17.85 -21.69 14.94
C GLY A 150 -17.92 -20.46 14.05
N GLU A 151 -18.95 -20.39 13.20
CA GLU A 151 -19.16 -19.28 12.25
C GLU A 151 -20.26 -18.34 12.77
N GLU A 152 -20.00 -17.05 12.70
CA GLU A 152 -20.96 -15.99 13.03
C GLU A 152 -21.03 -14.98 11.89
N GLN A 153 -22.24 -14.60 11.49
CA GLN A 153 -22.47 -13.58 10.47
C GLN A 153 -23.46 -12.53 10.97
N SER A 154 -23.16 -11.27 10.68
CA SER A 154 -24.03 -10.14 11.02
C SER A 154 -23.87 -9.00 10.02
N THR A 155 -24.81 -8.07 10.02
CA THR A 155 -24.73 -6.83 9.25
C THR A 155 -24.80 -5.65 10.20
N ILE A 156 -23.91 -4.69 10.06
CA ILE A 156 -23.84 -3.49 10.90
C ILE A 156 -23.92 -2.22 10.05
N ALA A 157 -24.26 -1.10 10.68
CA ALA A 157 -24.17 0.21 10.06
C ALA A 157 -22.71 0.62 9.87
N ILE A 158 -22.45 1.52 8.90
CA ILE A 158 -21.14 2.13 8.70
C ILE A 158 -20.86 3.11 9.84
N ASP A 159 -20.16 2.63 10.86
CA ASP A 159 -19.77 3.41 12.03
C ASP A 159 -18.34 3.05 12.45
N ASP A 160 -17.43 4.04 12.39
CA ASP A 160 -16.02 3.86 12.72
C ASP A 160 -15.80 3.35 14.16
N ALA A 161 -16.66 3.75 15.11
CA ALA A 161 -16.50 3.34 16.51
C ALA A 161 -16.89 1.87 16.69
N ILE A 162 -17.94 1.42 16.00
CA ILE A 162 -18.38 0.02 15.99
C ILE A 162 -17.31 -0.86 15.36
N VAL A 163 -16.82 -0.48 14.17
CA VAL A 163 -15.75 -1.23 13.46
C VAL A 163 -14.48 -1.34 14.33
N LYS A 164 -14.03 -0.23 14.90
CA LYS A 164 -12.84 -0.22 15.80
C LYS A 164 -13.04 -1.15 17.01
N LYS A 165 -14.24 -1.13 17.60
CA LYS A 165 -14.54 -1.97 18.73
C LYS A 165 -14.48 -3.46 18.35
N ILE A 166 -15.11 -3.86 17.23
CA ILE A 166 -15.10 -5.24 16.75
C ILE A 166 -13.68 -5.72 16.51
N VAL A 167 -12.85 -4.94 15.78
CA VAL A 167 -11.46 -5.29 15.48
C VAL A 167 -10.61 -5.37 16.76
N ARG A 168 -10.80 -4.47 17.72
CA ARG A 168 -10.09 -4.52 19.00
C ARG A 168 -10.52 -5.76 19.82
N ASP A 169 -11.82 -5.99 19.97
CA ASP A 169 -12.34 -7.15 20.68
C ASP A 169 -11.86 -8.48 20.07
N PHE A 170 -11.66 -8.52 18.75
CA PHE A 170 -11.11 -9.68 18.04
C PHE A 170 -9.67 -9.99 18.44
N TYR A 171 -8.83 -8.97 18.62
CA TYR A 171 -7.44 -9.15 19.06
C TYR A 171 -7.31 -9.32 20.59
N ASP A 172 -8.17 -8.63 21.39
CA ASP A 172 -8.12 -8.72 22.85
C ASP A 172 -8.55 -10.11 23.37
N ARG A 173 -9.39 -10.85 22.63
CA ARG A 173 -9.75 -12.23 22.95
C ARG A 173 -8.61 -13.23 22.73
N ALA A 174 -7.64 -12.86 21.92
CA ALA A 174 -6.48 -13.67 21.60
C ALA A 174 -5.35 -13.57 22.64
N VAL A 175 -5.54 -12.85 23.75
CA VAL A 175 -4.52 -12.65 24.83
C VAL A 175 -4.62 -13.74 25.91
#